data_893d7406a03bdd855d2a18c9acd46ce1
#
_entry.id   893d7406a03bdd855d2a18c9acd46ce1
#
_cell.length_a   1.000
_cell.length_b   1.000
_cell.length_c   1.000
_cell.angle_alpha   90.00
_cell.angle_beta   90.00
_cell.angle_gamma   90.00
#
_symmetry.space_group_name_H-M   'P 1'
#
loop_
_entity.id
_entity.type
_entity.pdbx_description
1 polymer ?
#
loop_
_entity_poly.entity_id
_entity_poly.type
_entity_poly.pdbx_seq_one_letter_code
_entity_poly.pdbx_strand_id
1 'polypeptide(L)'
;LRCELDRLLRVAHPKAFPYIAIIDVANTCNLRCPYCPTGRRQSSGRNKIFIELDTVRRMLDDVGKYLVSVNLFNWGEPLLNPKIPEIVELIHSRGIWTVLSTNLSINNKKVLEDLCDAGLDFMFVSISGSSQETYEEYHRGGKLDLVLENIRHIIQYRRDNNSKNPIVELKYLVFKHNEREIEAAKKMAQEVGVDLFRCVHAGGPEWAESELGRGQALLGRLFGAERCKQLWQALVLNSDGGLAPCCYLYFKEDDFAEYNGNDIAEVRQNEKFVLARKLFDASAIRDLPTDLRHPCLKCTLVHEQPHLREYLKENPEAVRGHRTGDA
;
A
#
# COMPACT_ATOMS: atom_id res chain seq x y z
N LEU A 1 -2.61 -1.71 21.31
CA LEU A 1 -1.61 -1.28 22.33
C LEU A 1 -0.42 -2.24 22.38
N ARG A 2 -0.64 -3.56 22.50
CA ARG A 2 0.46 -4.55 22.61
C ARG A 2 1.34 -4.60 21.35
N CYS A 3 0.77 -4.52 20.18
CA CYS A 3 1.50 -4.49 18.92
C CYS A 3 2.45 -3.27 18.83
N GLU A 4 2.01 -2.09 19.32
CA GLU A 4 2.87 -0.91 19.41
C GLU A 4 3.99 -1.07 20.41
N LEU A 5 3.71 -1.73 21.54
CA LEU A 5 4.74 -2.03 22.53
C LEU A 5 5.78 -3.00 21.97
N ASP A 6 5.34 -4.09 21.32
CA ASP A 6 6.23 -5.04 20.65
C ASP A 6 7.13 -4.34 19.62
N ARG A 7 6.56 -3.37 18.85
CA ARG A 7 7.30 -2.54 17.90
C ARG A 7 8.34 -1.64 18.59
N LEU A 8 7.94 -0.93 19.66
CA LEU A 8 8.83 -0.02 20.39
C LEU A 8 10.00 -0.78 21.04
N LEU A 9 9.72 -1.96 21.56
CA LEU A 9 10.71 -2.85 22.17
C LEU A 9 11.46 -3.72 21.15
N ARG A 10 11.15 -3.60 19.84
CA ARG A 10 11.79 -4.36 18.74
C ARG A 10 11.71 -5.88 18.95
N VAL A 11 10.59 -6.35 19.44
CA VAL A 11 10.39 -7.77 19.73
C VAL A 11 10.47 -8.58 18.43
N ALA A 12 11.45 -9.48 18.33
CA ALA A 12 11.64 -10.32 17.15
C ALA A 12 10.54 -11.39 17.00
N HIS A 13 10.03 -11.89 18.14
CA HIS A 13 8.96 -12.88 18.22
C HIS A 13 7.70 -12.28 18.89
N PRO A 14 6.99 -11.34 18.23
CA PRO A 14 5.82 -10.70 18.82
C PRO A 14 4.68 -11.69 19.02
N LYS A 15 4.03 -11.61 20.18
CA LYS A 15 2.80 -12.37 20.48
C LYS A 15 1.54 -11.63 20.03
N ALA A 16 1.65 -10.32 19.75
CA ALA A 16 0.55 -9.53 19.23
C ALA A 16 0.39 -9.72 17.72
N PHE A 17 -0.86 -9.75 17.28
CA PHE A 17 -1.19 -9.75 15.85
C PHE A 17 -1.18 -8.34 15.26
N PRO A 18 -0.89 -8.19 13.96
CA PRO A 18 -1.15 -6.96 13.23
C PRO A 18 -2.63 -6.58 13.33
N TYR A 19 -2.90 -5.31 13.36
CA TYR A 19 -4.26 -4.78 13.37
C TYR A 19 -4.67 -4.17 12.00
N ILE A 20 -3.77 -4.20 11.02
CA ILE A 20 -4.00 -3.78 9.64
C ILE A 20 -3.68 -4.96 8.72
N ALA A 21 -4.61 -5.31 7.84
CA ALA A 21 -4.28 -6.13 6.68
C ALA A 21 -4.25 -5.27 5.42
N ILE A 22 -3.32 -5.59 4.52
CA ILE A 22 -3.27 -5.05 3.17
C ILE A 22 -3.49 -6.22 2.23
N ILE A 23 -4.53 -6.18 1.43
CA ILE A 23 -4.85 -7.24 0.47
C ILE A 23 -4.68 -6.70 -0.93
N ASP A 24 -3.74 -7.26 -1.69
CA ASP A 24 -3.57 -6.97 -3.10
C ASP A 24 -4.65 -7.71 -3.90
N VAL A 25 -5.81 -7.07 -4.05
CA VAL A 25 -6.98 -7.68 -4.67
C VAL A 25 -6.83 -7.86 -6.18
N ALA A 26 -5.88 -7.17 -6.80
CA ALA A 26 -5.61 -7.24 -8.22
C ALA A 26 -4.12 -7.01 -8.52
N ASN A 27 -3.50 -7.93 -9.28
CA ASN A 27 -2.11 -7.80 -9.76
C ASN A 27 -2.09 -7.30 -11.21
N THR A 28 -2.97 -6.36 -11.53
CA THR A 28 -3.08 -5.72 -12.85
C THR A 28 -3.65 -4.31 -12.71
N CYS A 29 -3.37 -3.45 -13.69
CA CYS A 29 -3.89 -2.09 -13.72
C CYS A 29 -4.24 -1.68 -15.16
N ASN A 30 -5.25 -0.85 -15.32
CA ASN A 30 -5.63 -0.25 -16.61
C ASN A 30 -4.71 0.90 -17.01
N LEU A 31 -4.00 1.53 -16.07
CA LEU A 31 -3.08 2.64 -16.33
C LEU A 31 -1.63 2.19 -16.55
N ARG A 32 -0.80 3.13 -17.02
CA ARG A 32 0.62 2.94 -17.33
C ARG A 32 1.50 3.98 -16.63
N CYS A 33 1.30 4.13 -15.33
CA CYS A 33 2.07 5.08 -14.52
C CYS A 33 3.57 4.76 -14.57
N PRO A 34 4.45 5.74 -14.88
CA PRO A 34 5.86 5.48 -15.20
C PRO A 34 6.70 4.98 -14.03
N TYR A 35 6.29 5.28 -12.76
CA TYR A 35 7.04 4.85 -11.56
C TYR A 35 6.40 3.65 -10.86
N CYS A 36 5.27 3.17 -11.36
CA CYS A 36 4.61 2.00 -10.82
C CYS A 36 5.05 0.75 -11.58
N PRO A 37 5.57 -0.30 -10.93
CA PRO A 37 5.99 -1.51 -11.63
C PRO A 37 4.83 -2.18 -12.39
N THR A 38 3.61 -2.17 -11.85
CA THR A 38 2.42 -2.66 -12.55
C THR A 38 2.08 -1.79 -13.76
N GLY A 39 2.18 -0.46 -13.62
CA GLY A 39 1.98 0.48 -14.74
C GLY A 39 3.01 0.28 -15.87
N ARG A 40 4.24 -0.05 -15.51
CA ARG A 40 5.33 -0.38 -16.46
C ARG A 40 5.23 -1.79 -17.05
N ARG A 41 4.21 -2.55 -16.67
CA ARG A 41 4.04 -3.95 -17.11
C ARG A 41 5.20 -4.86 -16.65
N GLN A 42 5.87 -4.53 -15.57
CA GLN A 42 6.91 -5.37 -14.99
C GLN A 42 6.27 -6.64 -14.42
N SER A 43 6.82 -7.80 -14.76
CA SER A 43 6.32 -9.05 -14.19
C SER A 43 6.63 -9.13 -12.70
N SER A 44 5.60 -9.33 -11.90
CA SER A 44 5.75 -9.59 -10.45
C SER A 44 6.14 -11.04 -10.15
N GLY A 45 6.07 -11.93 -11.14
CA GLY A 45 6.20 -13.39 -10.94
C GLY A 45 4.97 -14.04 -10.33
N ARG A 46 3.89 -13.29 -10.08
CA ARG A 46 2.64 -13.83 -9.52
C ARG A 46 1.79 -14.46 -10.60
N ASN A 47 1.20 -15.62 -10.30
CA ASN A 47 0.45 -16.43 -11.25
C ASN A 47 -1.07 -16.16 -11.21
N LYS A 48 -1.57 -15.35 -10.25
CA LYS A 48 -2.98 -14.95 -10.19
C LYS A 48 -3.14 -13.45 -10.39
N ILE A 49 -4.07 -13.08 -11.24
CA ILE A 49 -4.40 -11.68 -11.51
C ILE A 49 -5.25 -11.10 -10.37
N PHE A 50 -6.24 -11.86 -9.89
CA PHE A 50 -7.14 -11.46 -8.83
C PHE A 50 -7.07 -12.44 -7.67
N ILE A 51 -7.27 -11.91 -6.46
CA ILE A 51 -7.39 -12.75 -5.27
C ILE A 51 -8.74 -13.48 -5.28
N GLU A 52 -8.72 -14.71 -4.81
CA GLU A 52 -9.94 -15.51 -4.62
C GLU A 52 -10.66 -15.09 -3.33
N LEU A 53 -11.99 -14.92 -3.41
CA LEU A 53 -12.83 -14.58 -2.27
C LEU A 53 -12.64 -15.55 -1.09
N ASP A 54 -12.49 -16.84 -1.38
CA ASP A 54 -12.24 -17.89 -0.40
C ASP A 54 -10.92 -17.73 0.34
N THR A 55 -9.88 -17.22 -0.33
CA THR A 55 -8.59 -16.92 0.31
C THR A 55 -8.74 -15.79 1.33
N VAL A 56 -9.51 -14.74 0.96
CA VAL A 56 -9.83 -13.63 1.88
C VAL A 56 -10.65 -14.15 3.06
N ARG A 57 -11.66 -14.99 2.80
CA ARG A 57 -12.51 -15.58 3.86
C ARG A 57 -11.69 -16.35 4.87
N ARG A 58 -10.82 -17.27 4.43
CA ARG A 58 -9.95 -18.05 5.31
C ARG A 58 -9.02 -17.16 6.13
N MET A 59 -8.41 -16.14 5.52
CA MET A 59 -7.58 -15.19 6.25
C MET A 59 -8.37 -14.46 7.34
N LEU A 60 -9.60 -14.04 7.05
CA LEU A 60 -10.46 -13.37 8.03
C LEU A 60 -10.94 -14.32 9.13
N ASP A 61 -11.13 -15.61 8.83
CA ASP A 61 -11.44 -16.63 9.84
C ASP A 61 -10.27 -16.84 10.81
N ASP A 62 -9.05 -16.77 10.31
CA ASP A 62 -7.83 -16.93 11.10
C ASP A 62 -7.51 -15.67 11.93
N VAL A 63 -7.42 -14.49 11.31
CA VAL A 63 -6.90 -13.29 11.97
C VAL A 63 -7.90 -12.13 12.07
N GLY A 64 -9.08 -12.22 11.48
CA GLY A 64 -10.05 -11.12 11.40
C GLY A 64 -10.39 -10.48 12.75
N LYS A 65 -10.47 -11.28 13.82
CA LYS A 65 -10.72 -10.79 15.19
C LYS A 65 -9.67 -9.80 15.74
N TYR A 66 -8.51 -9.73 15.12
CA TYR A 66 -7.42 -8.80 15.51
C TYR A 66 -7.37 -7.57 14.62
N LEU A 67 -8.04 -7.59 13.47
CA LEU A 67 -7.98 -6.53 12.47
C LEU A 67 -8.92 -5.38 12.85
N VAL A 68 -8.40 -4.17 12.77
CA VAL A 68 -9.16 -2.92 12.84
C VAL A 68 -9.53 -2.45 11.44
N SER A 69 -8.60 -2.62 10.48
CA SER A 69 -8.85 -2.23 9.09
C SER A 69 -8.23 -3.18 8.09
N VAL A 70 -8.85 -3.25 6.92
CA VAL A 70 -8.33 -3.93 5.73
C VAL A 70 -8.22 -2.91 4.60
N ASN A 71 -7.00 -2.78 4.08
CA ASN A 71 -6.70 -1.96 2.91
C ASN A 71 -6.74 -2.85 1.67
N LEU A 72 -7.69 -2.58 0.77
CA LEU A 72 -7.96 -3.37 -0.44
C LEU A 72 -7.22 -2.78 -1.64
N PHE A 73 -5.93 -2.57 -1.50
CA PHE A 73 -5.05 -2.08 -2.55
C PHE A 73 -3.60 -2.37 -2.22
N ASN A 74 -2.79 -2.62 -3.24
CA ASN A 74 -1.32 -2.61 -3.13
C ASN A 74 -0.71 -2.15 -4.46
N TRP A 75 -0.57 -3.03 -5.44
CA TRP A 75 0.13 -2.76 -6.69
C TRP A 75 -0.79 -2.65 -7.90
N GLY A 76 -1.98 -3.26 -7.88
CA GLY A 76 -2.94 -3.23 -8.96
C GLY A 76 -4.04 -2.19 -8.80
N GLU A 77 -5.00 -2.20 -9.75
CA GLU A 77 -6.22 -1.42 -9.65
C GLU A 77 -7.35 -2.31 -9.11
N PRO A 78 -7.84 -2.06 -7.88
CA PRO A 78 -8.82 -2.94 -7.24
C PRO A 78 -10.15 -3.01 -7.97
N LEU A 79 -10.57 -1.94 -8.65
CA LEU A 79 -11.84 -1.91 -9.39
C LEU A 79 -11.86 -2.81 -10.64
N LEU A 80 -10.72 -3.38 -11.02
CA LEU A 80 -10.66 -4.40 -12.06
C LEU A 80 -11.02 -5.80 -11.56
N ASN A 81 -11.00 -6.02 -10.23
CA ASN A 81 -11.44 -7.29 -9.67
C ASN A 81 -12.97 -7.35 -9.67
N PRO A 82 -13.60 -8.28 -10.42
CA PRO A 82 -15.06 -8.36 -10.50
C PRO A 82 -15.71 -8.75 -9.18
N LYS A 83 -14.93 -9.27 -8.22
CA LYS A 83 -15.39 -9.68 -6.88
C LYS A 83 -15.13 -8.63 -5.80
N ILE A 84 -14.70 -7.42 -6.18
CA ILE A 84 -14.36 -6.40 -5.18
C ILE A 84 -15.54 -6.00 -4.28
N PRO A 85 -16.79 -5.87 -4.75
CA PRO A 85 -17.91 -5.60 -3.86
C PRO A 85 -18.16 -6.74 -2.85
N GLU A 86 -18.10 -8.00 -3.29
CA GLU A 86 -18.28 -9.16 -2.42
C GLU A 86 -17.17 -9.26 -1.36
N ILE A 87 -15.94 -8.88 -1.71
CA ILE A 87 -14.81 -8.82 -0.76
C ILE A 87 -15.05 -7.73 0.29
N VAL A 88 -15.52 -6.55 -0.13
CA VAL A 88 -15.86 -5.45 0.79
C VAL A 88 -16.97 -5.88 1.74
N GLU A 89 -18.06 -6.42 1.24
CA GLU A 89 -19.20 -6.91 2.04
C GLU A 89 -18.75 -7.96 3.08
N LEU A 90 -17.92 -8.91 2.65
CA LEU A 90 -17.37 -9.95 3.53
C LEU A 90 -16.57 -9.37 4.70
N ILE A 91 -15.77 -8.33 4.46
CA ILE A 91 -14.95 -7.68 5.48
C ILE A 91 -15.82 -6.79 6.38
N HIS A 92 -16.68 -5.97 5.76
CA HIS A 92 -17.60 -5.07 6.45
C HIS A 92 -18.55 -5.82 7.39
N SER A 93 -19.11 -6.97 6.95
CA SER A 93 -20.00 -7.81 7.77
C SER A 93 -19.33 -8.35 9.05
N ARG A 94 -18.00 -8.32 9.15
CA ARG A 94 -17.23 -8.68 10.34
C ARG A 94 -16.90 -7.49 11.24
N GLY A 95 -17.41 -6.30 10.92
CA GLY A 95 -17.17 -5.06 11.67
C GLY A 95 -15.75 -4.53 11.49
N ILE A 96 -15.06 -4.87 10.40
CA ILE A 96 -13.71 -4.43 10.10
C ILE A 96 -13.78 -3.28 9.10
N TRP A 97 -13.07 -2.18 9.38
CA TRP A 97 -13.02 -1.00 8.53
C TRP A 97 -12.38 -1.29 7.18
N THR A 98 -13.06 -0.93 6.09
CA THR A 98 -12.62 -1.18 4.71
C THR A 98 -12.08 0.08 4.06
N VAL A 99 -10.90 -0.02 3.48
CA VAL A 99 -10.23 1.09 2.79
C VAL A 99 -9.84 0.66 1.39
N LEU A 100 -10.22 1.45 0.39
CA LEU A 100 -9.88 1.21 -1.01
C LEU A 100 -9.07 2.39 -1.56
N SER A 101 -8.03 2.12 -2.36
CA SER A 101 -7.32 3.15 -3.12
C SER A 101 -7.40 2.82 -4.60
N THR A 102 -7.86 3.77 -5.41
CA THR A 102 -8.13 3.56 -6.84
C THR A 102 -7.68 4.75 -7.66
N ASN A 103 -7.36 4.50 -8.94
CA ASN A 103 -7.22 5.55 -9.93
C ASN A 103 -8.58 6.06 -10.45
N LEU A 104 -9.66 5.33 -10.19
CA LEU A 104 -11.05 5.60 -10.54
C LEU A 104 -11.30 5.90 -12.05
N SER A 105 -10.32 5.66 -12.91
CA SER A 105 -10.43 5.85 -14.37
C SER A 105 -11.02 4.60 -15.03
N ILE A 106 -12.25 4.26 -14.67
CA ILE A 106 -12.99 3.09 -15.15
C ILE A 106 -14.38 3.51 -15.68
N ASN A 107 -14.86 2.79 -16.69
CA ASN A 107 -16.20 3.02 -17.24
C ASN A 107 -17.19 1.96 -16.73
N ASN A 108 -17.39 1.90 -15.41
CA ASN A 108 -18.30 0.95 -14.77
C ASN A 108 -18.90 1.58 -13.52
N LYS A 109 -20.02 2.32 -13.68
CA LYS A 109 -20.72 2.97 -12.56
C LYS A 109 -21.34 1.95 -11.61
N LYS A 110 -21.77 0.80 -12.13
CA LYS A 110 -22.41 -0.23 -11.29
C LYS A 110 -21.48 -0.75 -10.18
N VAL A 111 -20.20 -0.97 -10.46
CA VAL A 111 -19.26 -1.39 -9.42
C VAL A 111 -19.10 -0.34 -8.31
N LEU A 112 -19.26 0.96 -8.64
CA LEU A 112 -19.19 2.05 -7.67
C LEU A 112 -20.40 2.07 -6.74
N GLU A 113 -21.59 1.82 -7.30
CA GLU A 113 -22.82 1.65 -6.54
C GLU A 113 -22.74 0.41 -5.65
N ASP A 114 -22.33 -0.73 -6.20
CA ASP A 114 -22.17 -1.99 -5.47
C ASP A 114 -21.18 -1.87 -4.30
N LEU A 115 -20.12 -1.07 -4.43
CA LEU A 115 -19.18 -0.78 -3.34
C LEU A 115 -19.82 0.05 -2.21
N CYS A 116 -20.68 1.00 -2.57
CA CYS A 116 -21.45 1.75 -1.56
C CYS A 116 -22.40 0.82 -0.80
N ASP A 117 -23.15 -0.03 -1.53
CA ASP A 117 -24.09 -0.99 -0.96
C ASP A 117 -23.40 -2.07 -0.12
N ALA A 118 -22.19 -2.51 -0.54
CA ALA A 118 -21.36 -3.45 0.20
C ALA A 118 -20.79 -2.88 1.51
N GLY A 119 -20.93 -1.57 1.76
CA GLY A 119 -20.48 -0.93 2.99
C GLY A 119 -18.99 -0.55 2.96
N LEU A 120 -18.45 -0.14 1.81
CA LEU A 120 -17.10 0.43 1.75
C LEU A 120 -17.03 1.69 2.65
N ASP A 121 -16.09 1.71 3.60
CA ASP A 121 -15.99 2.81 4.55
C ASP A 121 -15.21 4.01 4.03
N PHE A 122 -14.10 3.77 3.33
CA PHE A 122 -13.19 4.82 2.88
C PHE A 122 -12.62 4.56 1.49
N MET A 123 -12.58 5.60 0.64
CA MET A 123 -12.03 5.54 -0.70
C MET A 123 -11.00 6.65 -0.93
N PHE A 124 -9.75 6.26 -1.20
CA PHE A 124 -8.75 7.16 -1.77
C PHE A 124 -8.87 7.19 -3.28
N VAL A 125 -9.07 8.35 -3.88
CA VAL A 125 -8.98 8.56 -5.31
C VAL A 125 -7.68 9.28 -5.63
N SER A 126 -6.78 8.61 -6.35
CA SER A 126 -5.46 9.16 -6.67
C SER A 126 -5.47 9.93 -7.98
N ILE A 127 -5.04 11.21 -7.94
CA ILE A 127 -4.85 12.05 -9.12
C ILE A 127 -3.48 12.74 -9.06
N SER A 128 -2.99 13.22 -10.22
CA SER A 128 -1.67 13.86 -10.35
C SER A 128 -1.68 15.05 -11.29
N GLY A 129 -2.79 15.75 -11.40
CA GLY A 129 -2.94 16.96 -12.21
C GLY A 129 -4.30 17.58 -12.03
N SER A 130 -4.42 18.88 -12.31
CA SER A 130 -5.69 19.62 -12.35
C SER A 130 -6.22 19.81 -13.77
N SER A 131 -5.47 19.41 -14.77
CA SER A 131 -5.84 19.32 -16.20
C SER A 131 -5.56 17.92 -16.73
N GLN A 132 -6.17 17.53 -17.86
CA GLN A 132 -5.89 16.25 -18.50
C GLN A 132 -4.40 16.12 -18.85
N GLU A 133 -3.79 17.19 -19.33
CA GLU A 133 -2.38 17.22 -19.73
C GLU A 133 -1.46 16.87 -18.55
N THR A 134 -1.56 17.58 -17.46
CA THR A 134 -0.72 17.35 -16.26
C THR A 134 -1.07 16.04 -15.55
N TYR A 135 -2.35 15.65 -15.54
CA TYR A 135 -2.79 14.38 -14.99
C TYR A 135 -2.15 13.20 -15.72
N GLU A 136 -2.11 13.23 -17.06
CA GLU A 136 -1.63 12.12 -17.87
C GLU A 136 -0.09 12.03 -17.92
N GLU A 137 0.64 13.04 -17.49
CA GLU A 137 2.08 12.92 -17.32
C GLU A 137 2.46 11.74 -16.41
N TYR A 138 1.69 11.52 -15.35
CA TYR A 138 1.87 10.38 -14.46
C TYR A 138 0.81 9.29 -14.66
N HIS A 139 -0.49 9.60 -14.61
CA HIS A 139 -1.58 8.63 -14.80
C HIS A 139 -1.82 8.32 -16.27
N ARG A 140 -0.80 7.79 -16.95
CA ARG A 140 -0.81 7.54 -18.39
C ARG A 140 -1.93 6.61 -18.81
N GLY A 141 -2.74 7.06 -19.78
CA GLY A 141 -3.93 6.36 -20.28
C GLY A 141 -5.18 6.56 -19.41
N GLY A 142 -5.09 7.34 -18.34
CA GLY A 142 -6.24 7.74 -17.55
C GLY A 142 -6.97 8.95 -18.14
N LYS A 143 -8.24 9.11 -17.75
CA LYS A 143 -9.10 10.23 -18.17
C LYS A 143 -9.58 10.99 -16.94
N LEU A 144 -9.07 12.21 -16.76
CA LEU A 144 -9.40 13.03 -15.58
C LEU A 144 -10.90 13.31 -15.49
N ASP A 145 -11.54 13.68 -16.59
CA ASP A 145 -12.99 13.96 -16.61
C ASP A 145 -13.81 12.75 -16.15
N LEU A 146 -13.43 11.54 -16.57
CA LEU A 146 -14.07 10.30 -16.13
C LEU A 146 -13.89 10.07 -14.62
N VAL A 147 -12.70 10.35 -14.09
CA VAL A 147 -12.45 10.27 -12.64
C VAL A 147 -13.35 11.24 -11.88
N LEU A 148 -13.45 12.48 -12.32
CA LEU A 148 -14.29 13.51 -11.69
C LEU A 148 -15.79 13.18 -11.82
N GLU A 149 -16.21 12.63 -12.96
CA GLU A 149 -17.59 12.14 -13.16
C GLU A 149 -17.91 10.99 -12.22
N ASN A 150 -17.01 10.03 -12.07
CA ASN A 150 -17.18 8.89 -11.15
C ASN A 150 -17.22 9.34 -9.68
N ILE A 151 -16.43 10.34 -9.27
CA ILE A 151 -16.52 10.92 -7.93
C ILE A 151 -17.91 11.54 -7.72
N ARG A 152 -18.41 12.38 -8.64
CA ARG A 152 -19.73 12.98 -8.56
C ARG A 152 -20.82 11.92 -8.47
N HIS A 153 -20.67 10.84 -9.24
CA HIS A 153 -21.60 9.71 -9.21
C HIS A 153 -21.67 9.05 -7.83
N ILE A 154 -20.54 8.72 -7.22
CA ILE A 154 -20.47 8.14 -5.87
C ILE A 154 -21.14 9.09 -4.84
N ILE A 155 -20.81 10.37 -4.89
CA ILE A 155 -21.35 11.36 -3.96
C ILE A 155 -22.86 11.50 -4.12
N GLN A 156 -23.35 11.52 -5.36
CA GLN A 156 -24.79 11.58 -5.63
C GLN A 156 -25.49 10.30 -5.16
N TYR A 157 -24.93 9.12 -5.48
CA TYR A 157 -25.48 7.85 -5.03
C TYR A 157 -25.59 7.75 -3.51
N ARG A 158 -24.57 8.21 -2.76
CA ARG A 158 -24.63 8.30 -1.30
C ARG A 158 -25.79 9.18 -0.82
N ARG A 159 -25.96 10.35 -1.43
CA ARG A 159 -27.06 11.28 -1.07
C ARG A 159 -28.42 10.65 -1.30
N ASP A 160 -28.62 10.04 -2.46
CA ASP A 160 -29.89 9.42 -2.85
C ASP A 160 -30.26 8.24 -1.94
N ASN A 161 -29.27 7.53 -1.40
CA ASN A 161 -29.45 6.41 -0.48
C ASN A 161 -29.26 6.80 1.00
N ASN A 162 -29.18 8.10 1.33
CA ASN A 162 -28.99 8.61 2.68
C ASN A 162 -27.78 7.96 3.41
N SER A 163 -26.72 7.64 2.66
CA SER A 163 -25.48 7.05 3.16
C SER A 163 -24.42 8.12 3.38
N LYS A 164 -23.55 7.91 4.38
CA LYS A 164 -22.34 8.71 4.58
C LYS A 164 -21.09 8.05 4.02
N ASN A 165 -21.14 6.77 3.70
CA ASN A 165 -20.02 5.97 3.24
C ASN A 165 -20.15 5.63 1.74
N PRO A 166 -19.01 5.44 1.05
CA PRO A 166 -17.63 5.64 1.54
C PRO A 166 -17.31 7.12 1.74
N ILE A 167 -16.48 7.45 2.74
CA ILE A 167 -15.79 8.74 2.79
C ILE A 167 -14.82 8.80 1.60
N VAL A 168 -14.92 9.83 0.77
CA VAL A 168 -14.09 10.00 -0.42
C VAL A 168 -13.00 11.03 -0.18
N GLU A 169 -11.74 10.60 -0.24
CA GLU A 169 -10.57 11.49 -0.20
C GLU A 169 -9.95 11.61 -1.58
N LEU A 170 -9.84 12.82 -2.09
CA LEU A 170 -9.03 13.11 -3.27
C LEU A 170 -7.57 13.23 -2.84
N LYS A 171 -6.76 12.25 -3.22
CA LYS A 171 -5.33 12.18 -2.93
C LYS A 171 -4.54 12.73 -4.11
N TYR A 172 -4.03 13.95 -3.99
CA TYR A 172 -3.21 14.60 -5.01
C TYR A 172 -1.76 14.19 -4.87
N LEU A 173 -1.26 13.44 -5.85
CA LEU A 173 0.15 13.03 -5.90
C LEU A 173 0.99 14.18 -6.46
N VAL A 174 1.81 14.77 -5.59
CA VAL A 174 2.63 15.94 -5.93
C VAL A 174 3.97 15.49 -6.50
N PHE A 175 4.21 15.87 -7.74
CA PHE A 175 5.47 15.74 -8.47
C PHE A 175 6.00 17.13 -8.85
N LYS A 176 7.22 17.22 -9.36
CA LYS A 176 7.82 18.47 -9.82
C LYS A 176 7.00 19.18 -10.90
N HIS A 177 6.41 18.42 -11.83
CA HIS A 177 5.63 18.99 -12.94
C HIS A 177 4.31 19.62 -12.52
N ASN A 178 3.70 19.16 -11.42
CA ASN A 178 2.37 19.57 -10.97
C ASN A 178 2.33 20.28 -9.61
N GLU A 179 3.46 20.53 -8.95
CA GLU A 179 3.49 21.14 -7.61
C GLU A 179 2.90 22.56 -7.56
N ARG A 180 2.85 23.24 -8.70
CA ARG A 180 2.23 24.58 -8.82
C ARG A 180 0.73 24.55 -8.98
N GLU A 181 0.15 23.37 -9.21
CA GLU A 181 -1.29 23.18 -9.44
C GLU A 181 -2.07 22.79 -8.16
N ILE A 182 -1.44 22.74 -6.99
CA ILE A 182 -2.06 22.30 -5.74
C ILE A 182 -3.34 23.07 -5.42
N GLU A 183 -3.32 24.40 -5.57
CA GLU A 183 -4.52 25.21 -5.29
C GLU A 183 -5.64 24.99 -6.33
N ALA A 184 -5.29 24.78 -7.60
CA ALA A 184 -6.26 24.43 -8.64
C ALA A 184 -6.87 23.04 -8.36
N ALA A 185 -6.04 22.06 -7.97
CA ALA A 185 -6.51 20.72 -7.59
C ALA A 185 -7.40 20.75 -6.35
N LYS A 186 -7.09 21.59 -5.36
CA LYS A 186 -7.93 21.79 -4.16
C LYS A 186 -9.29 22.39 -4.52
N LYS A 187 -9.32 23.40 -5.40
CA LYS A 187 -10.56 23.96 -5.91
C LYS A 187 -11.39 22.93 -6.66
N MET A 188 -10.78 22.17 -7.55
CA MET A 188 -11.42 21.06 -8.26
C MET A 188 -12.01 20.02 -7.29
N ALA A 189 -11.30 19.67 -6.22
CA ALA A 189 -11.80 18.77 -5.16
C ALA A 189 -13.06 19.31 -4.48
N GLN A 190 -13.10 20.63 -4.18
CA GLN A 190 -14.27 21.29 -3.63
C GLN A 190 -15.47 21.28 -4.61
N GLU A 191 -15.21 21.55 -5.90
CA GLU A 191 -16.23 21.59 -6.94
C GLU A 191 -16.86 20.21 -7.22
N VAL A 192 -16.09 19.12 -7.12
CA VAL A 192 -16.63 17.77 -7.24
C VAL A 192 -17.27 17.25 -5.94
N GLY A 193 -17.00 17.94 -4.81
CA GLY A 193 -17.67 17.71 -3.54
C GLY A 193 -17.11 16.53 -2.73
N VAL A 194 -15.80 16.21 -2.85
CA VAL A 194 -15.17 15.18 -2.02
C VAL A 194 -15.17 15.58 -0.54
N ASP A 195 -15.12 14.59 0.33
CA ASP A 195 -15.14 14.82 1.78
C ASP A 195 -13.79 15.36 2.27
N LEU A 196 -12.68 14.88 1.67
CA LEU A 196 -11.32 15.23 2.07
C LEU A 196 -10.43 15.49 0.83
N PHE A 197 -9.46 16.39 1.01
CA PHE A 197 -8.38 16.63 0.04
C PHE A 197 -7.03 16.53 0.74
N ARG A 198 -6.10 15.79 0.16
CA ARG A 198 -4.76 15.62 0.71
C ARG A 198 -3.70 15.60 -0.36
N CYS A 199 -2.61 16.37 -0.14
CA CYS A 199 -1.40 16.29 -0.93
C CYS A 199 -0.49 15.20 -0.37
N VAL A 200 0.04 14.36 -1.28
CA VAL A 200 1.03 13.34 -0.98
C VAL A 200 2.21 13.56 -1.92
N HIS A 201 3.37 13.87 -1.37
CA HIS A 201 4.59 13.96 -2.16
C HIS A 201 5.00 12.56 -2.59
N ALA A 202 4.94 12.31 -3.88
CA ALA A 202 5.27 11.02 -4.43
C ALA A 202 6.79 10.85 -4.42
N GLY A 203 7.25 9.70 -3.93
CA GLY A 203 8.63 9.27 -4.14
C GLY A 203 8.85 8.91 -5.61
N GLY A 204 10.07 9.11 -6.10
CA GLY A 204 10.43 8.79 -7.47
C GLY A 204 11.88 9.17 -7.76
N PRO A 205 12.30 9.10 -9.04
CA PRO A 205 13.61 9.61 -9.44
C PRO A 205 13.75 11.09 -9.08
N GLU A 206 14.97 11.54 -8.82
CA GLU A 206 15.28 12.92 -8.40
C GLU A 206 14.63 14.00 -9.29
N TRP A 207 14.52 13.73 -10.60
CA TRP A 207 13.91 14.66 -11.56
C TRP A 207 12.37 14.79 -11.43
N ALA A 208 11.72 13.82 -10.81
CA ALA A 208 10.28 13.83 -10.58
C ALA A 208 9.90 14.31 -9.18
N GLU A 209 10.88 14.35 -8.25
CA GLU A 209 10.65 14.73 -6.86
C GLU A 209 10.38 16.24 -6.74
N SER A 210 9.28 16.61 -6.07
CA SER A 210 8.93 18.00 -5.81
C SER A 210 9.86 18.64 -4.79
N GLU A 211 10.05 19.96 -4.84
CA GLU A 211 10.87 20.69 -3.86
C GLU A 211 10.30 20.58 -2.44
N LEU A 212 8.97 20.60 -2.32
CA LEU A 212 8.27 20.39 -1.04
C LEU A 212 8.50 18.98 -0.49
N GLY A 213 8.49 17.95 -1.36
CA GLY A 213 8.77 16.56 -0.98
C GLY A 213 10.17 16.37 -0.43
N ARG A 214 11.17 17.00 -1.05
CA ARG A 214 12.56 17.01 -0.54
C ARG A 214 12.66 17.64 0.85
N GLY A 215 11.96 18.75 1.08
CA GLY A 215 11.90 19.38 2.39
C GLY A 215 11.30 18.50 3.47
N GLN A 216 10.20 17.80 3.17
CA GLN A 216 9.57 16.86 4.11
C GLN A 216 10.45 15.66 4.41
N ALA A 217 11.13 15.09 3.42
CA ALA A 217 12.06 13.98 3.62
C ALA A 217 13.24 14.40 4.52
N LEU A 218 13.77 15.62 4.34
CA LEU A 218 14.81 16.16 5.20
C LEU A 218 14.35 16.32 6.66
N LEU A 219 13.15 16.85 6.87
CA LEU A 219 12.57 16.98 8.22
C LEU A 219 12.36 15.61 8.85
N GLY A 220 11.87 14.61 8.11
CA GLY A 220 11.72 13.24 8.59
C GLY A 220 13.05 12.65 9.08
N ARG A 221 14.15 12.89 8.36
CA ARG A 221 15.50 12.47 8.77
C ARG A 221 16.02 13.18 10.01
N LEU A 222 15.67 14.46 10.19
CA LEU A 222 16.12 15.28 11.32
C LEU A 222 15.37 14.95 12.63
N PHE A 223 14.06 14.65 12.54
CA PHE A 223 13.19 14.53 13.71
C PHE A 223 12.86 13.09 14.14
N GLY A 224 13.29 12.09 13.42
CA GLY A 224 13.05 10.74 13.87
C GLY A 224 13.60 9.69 12.95
N ALA A 225 14.42 8.84 13.47
CA ALA A 225 14.70 7.58 12.81
C ALA A 225 13.36 6.90 12.50
N GLU A 226 12.91 6.94 11.26
CA GLU A 226 11.74 6.25 10.81
C GLU A 226 11.96 4.76 11.05
N ARG A 227 11.30 4.26 12.09
CA ARG A 227 11.31 2.83 12.40
C ARG A 227 10.25 2.15 11.56
N CYS A 228 10.58 1.04 10.98
CA CYS A 228 9.59 0.24 10.28
C CYS A 228 8.40 -0.05 11.20
N LYS A 229 7.21 0.33 10.78
CA LYS A 229 5.95 0.04 11.48
C LYS A 229 5.33 -1.25 10.95
N GLN A 230 5.48 -1.51 9.66
CA GLN A 230 4.80 -2.57 8.93
C GLN A 230 5.04 -3.97 9.52
N LEU A 231 6.28 -4.29 9.90
CA LEU A 231 6.67 -5.59 10.44
C LEU A 231 5.86 -6.04 11.69
N TRP A 232 5.29 -5.09 12.41
CA TRP A 232 4.49 -5.36 13.62
C TRP A 232 3.02 -5.05 13.42
N GLN A 233 2.68 -3.95 12.70
CA GLN A 233 1.33 -3.42 12.60
C GLN A 233 0.53 -4.01 11.44
N ALA A 234 1.19 -4.46 10.36
CA ALA A 234 0.55 -4.86 9.13
C ALA A 234 0.90 -6.30 8.72
N LEU A 235 0.02 -6.86 7.91
CA LEU A 235 0.23 -8.09 7.15
C LEU A 235 -0.25 -7.84 5.73
N VAL A 236 0.56 -8.20 4.74
CA VAL A 236 0.18 -8.11 3.32
C VAL A 236 -0.13 -9.50 2.80
N LEU A 237 -1.31 -9.62 2.18
CA LEU A 237 -1.74 -10.80 1.43
C LEU A 237 -1.83 -10.41 -0.04
N ASN A 238 -0.99 -11.02 -0.86
CA ASN A 238 -0.94 -10.78 -2.30
C ASN A 238 -1.98 -11.62 -3.05
N SER A 239 -2.28 -11.25 -4.30
CA SER A 239 -3.34 -11.86 -5.12
C SER A 239 -3.22 -13.38 -5.31
N ASP A 240 -2.01 -13.91 -5.23
CA ASP A 240 -1.70 -15.33 -5.38
C ASP A 240 -1.53 -16.09 -4.05
N GLY A 241 -1.82 -15.43 -2.92
CA GLY A 241 -1.67 -15.99 -1.58
C GLY A 241 -0.31 -15.73 -0.94
N GLY A 242 0.60 -15.02 -1.62
CA GLY A 242 1.88 -14.65 -1.04
C GLY A 242 1.71 -13.74 0.19
N LEU A 243 2.44 -14.01 1.27
CA LEU A 243 2.46 -13.20 2.48
C LEU A 243 3.74 -12.37 2.54
N ALA A 244 3.58 -11.06 2.71
CA ALA A 244 4.68 -10.12 2.83
C ALA A 244 4.53 -9.25 4.10
N PRO A 245 5.63 -8.71 4.64
CA PRO A 245 5.60 -7.86 5.82
C PRO A 245 5.16 -6.43 5.54
N CYS A 246 5.25 -5.98 4.28
CA CYS A 246 4.94 -4.59 3.91
C CYS A 246 4.55 -4.46 2.43
N CYS A 247 3.92 -3.33 2.11
CA CYS A 247 3.44 -3.01 0.77
C CYS A 247 4.54 -2.61 -0.25
N TYR A 248 5.80 -2.54 0.14
CA TYR A 248 6.91 -2.20 -0.77
C TYR A 248 7.49 -3.40 -1.52
N LEU A 249 7.14 -4.63 -1.14
CA LEU A 249 7.61 -5.83 -1.80
C LEU A 249 6.67 -6.19 -2.96
N TYR A 250 7.17 -6.01 -4.17
CA TYR A 250 6.39 -6.23 -5.40
C TYR A 250 6.51 -7.67 -5.92
N PHE A 251 7.74 -8.21 -5.90
CA PHE A 251 8.03 -9.49 -6.52
C PHE A 251 7.60 -10.67 -5.64
N LYS A 252 7.12 -11.74 -6.28
CA LYS A 252 6.76 -12.98 -5.59
C LYS A 252 7.94 -13.60 -4.83
N GLU A 253 9.13 -13.54 -5.39
CA GLU A 253 10.36 -14.06 -4.77
C GLU A 253 10.70 -13.37 -3.43
N ASP A 254 10.24 -12.15 -3.24
CA ASP A 254 10.40 -11.39 -2.01
C ASP A 254 9.35 -11.72 -0.93
N ASP A 255 8.35 -12.55 -1.22
CA ASP A 255 7.36 -12.96 -0.23
C ASP A 255 8.03 -13.77 0.90
N PHE A 256 7.50 -13.59 2.09
CA PHE A 256 8.03 -14.27 3.28
C PHE A 256 7.44 -15.65 3.50
N ALA A 257 6.24 -15.89 2.97
CA ALA A 257 5.56 -17.17 2.98
C ALA A 257 4.44 -17.21 1.93
N GLU A 258 3.79 -18.37 1.78
CA GLU A 258 2.53 -18.54 1.06
C GLU A 258 1.42 -18.90 2.05
N TYR A 259 0.27 -18.25 1.91
CA TYR A 259 -0.94 -18.55 2.66
C TYR A 259 -1.79 -19.56 1.90
N ASN A 260 -1.86 -20.74 2.43
CA ASN A 260 -2.67 -21.85 1.90
C ASN A 260 -3.69 -22.39 2.93
N GLY A 261 -4.02 -21.57 3.95
CA GLY A 261 -4.86 -21.94 5.07
C GLY A 261 -4.07 -22.38 6.32
N ASN A 262 -2.74 -22.20 6.30
CA ASN A 262 -1.87 -22.38 7.46
C ASN A 262 -2.07 -21.25 8.48
N ASP A 263 -1.73 -21.52 9.75
CA ASP A 263 -1.81 -20.56 10.84
C ASP A 263 -0.87 -19.36 10.59
N ILE A 264 -1.45 -18.18 10.40
CA ILE A 264 -0.70 -16.92 10.19
C ILE A 264 0.17 -16.58 11.41
N ALA A 265 -0.23 -16.99 12.61
CA ALA A 265 0.60 -16.77 13.80
C ALA A 265 1.92 -17.52 13.70
N GLU A 266 1.88 -18.78 13.25
CA GLU A 266 3.06 -19.60 13.03
C GLU A 266 3.90 -19.04 11.87
N VAL A 267 3.26 -18.72 10.74
CA VAL A 267 3.95 -18.13 9.58
C VAL A 267 4.72 -16.88 9.94
N ARG A 268 4.17 -16.01 10.80
CA ARG A 268 4.84 -14.77 11.25
C ARG A 268 6.03 -14.99 12.18
N GLN A 269 6.25 -16.22 12.63
CA GLN A 269 7.43 -16.63 13.41
C GLN A 269 8.49 -17.32 12.55
N ASN A 270 8.28 -17.43 11.24
CA ASN A 270 9.29 -18.01 10.37
C ASN A 270 10.58 -17.16 10.32
N GLU A 271 11.64 -17.74 9.81
CA GLU A 271 12.96 -17.13 9.77
C GLU A 271 12.99 -15.76 9.07
N LYS A 272 12.30 -15.60 7.92
CA LYS A 272 12.26 -14.34 7.19
C LYS A 272 11.63 -13.21 8.02
N PHE A 273 10.48 -13.46 8.67
CA PHE A 273 9.85 -12.45 9.54
C PHE A 273 10.69 -12.13 10.77
N VAL A 274 11.31 -13.12 11.37
CA VAL A 274 12.16 -12.93 12.56
C VAL A 274 13.40 -12.13 12.21
N LEU A 275 14.11 -12.50 11.12
CA LEU A 275 15.28 -11.78 10.63
C LEU A 275 14.94 -10.33 10.26
N ALA A 276 13.82 -10.10 9.58
CA ALA A 276 13.37 -8.74 9.26
C ALA A 276 13.24 -7.85 10.51
N ARG A 277 12.70 -8.39 11.61
CA ARG A 277 12.57 -7.64 12.87
C ARG A 277 13.91 -7.43 13.57
N LYS A 278 14.80 -8.43 13.53
CA LYS A 278 16.17 -8.35 14.07
C LYS A 278 17.01 -7.26 13.39
N LEU A 279 16.76 -6.95 12.11
CA LEU A 279 17.43 -5.84 11.41
C LEU A 279 17.22 -4.47 12.10
N PHE A 280 16.17 -4.31 12.89
CA PHE A 280 15.88 -3.08 13.64
C PHE A 280 16.33 -3.14 15.11
N ASP A 281 16.96 -4.22 15.53
CA ASP A 281 17.49 -4.41 16.89
C ASP A 281 19.02 -4.39 16.89
N ALA A 282 19.60 -3.34 17.47
CA ALA A 282 21.05 -3.19 17.55
C ALA A 282 21.73 -4.32 18.35
N SER A 283 21.05 -4.95 19.28
CA SER A 283 21.62 -6.05 20.09
C SER A 283 21.70 -7.36 19.29
N ALA A 284 20.86 -7.52 18.28
CA ALA A 284 20.78 -8.75 17.47
C ALA A 284 21.76 -8.78 16.28
N ILE A 285 22.52 -7.72 16.05
CA ILE A 285 23.38 -7.60 14.85
C ILE A 285 24.47 -8.66 14.81
N ARG A 286 25.01 -9.03 15.95
CA ARG A 286 26.07 -10.05 16.07
C ARG A 286 25.60 -11.45 15.68
N ASP A 287 24.30 -11.66 15.73
CA ASP A 287 23.66 -12.93 15.41
C ASP A 287 23.15 -12.99 13.96
N LEU A 288 23.40 -11.95 13.16
CA LEU A 288 23.02 -11.94 11.74
C LEU A 288 24.03 -12.76 10.92
N PRO A 289 23.55 -13.59 9.98
CA PRO A 289 24.43 -14.29 9.04
C PRO A 289 25.28 -13.33 8.22
N THR A 290 26.53 -13.66 7.99
CA THR A 290 27.46 -12.83 7.17
C THR A 290 27.05 -12.79 5.69
N ASP A 291 26.35 -13.81 5.22
CA ASP A 291 25.84 -13.94 3.85
C ASP A 291 24.33 -13.66 3.74
N LEU A 292 23.78 -12.91 4.69
CA LEU A 292 22.34 -12.62 4.76
C LEU A 292 21.82 -12.01 3.46
N ARG A 293 20.90 -12.72 2.83
CA ARG A 293 20.12 -12.24 1.69
C ARG A 293 18.67 -12.09 2.12
N HIS A 294 18.26 -10.86 2.30
CA HIS A 294 16.92 -10.59 2.83
C HIS A 294 16.25 -9.42 2.10
N PRO A 295 14.96 -9.51 1.70
CA PRO A 295 14.28 -8.42 0.97
C PRO A 295 14.28 -7.08 1.68
N CYS A 296 14.22 -7.06 3.02
CA CYS A 296 14.29 -5.82 3.80
C CYS A 296 15.64 -5.09 3.69
N LEU A 297 16.71 -5.74 3.25
CA LEU A 297 18.00 -5.08 2.99
C LEU A 297 17.96 -4.12 1.79
N LYS A 298 16.92 -4.20 0.96
CA LYS A 298 16.65 -3.21 -0.11
C LYS A 298 16.02 -1.91 0.43
N CYS A 299 15.54 -1.93 1.68
CA CYS A 299 14.74 -0.85 2.25
C CYS A 299 15.61 0.28 2.78
N THR A 300 15.29 1.52 2.41
CA THR A 300 15.98 2.73 2.91
C THR A 300 15.93 2.83 4.44
N LEU A 301 14.82 2.45 5.06
CA LEU A 301 14.68 2.45 6.53
C LEU A 301 15.68 1.52 7.22
N VAL A 302 16.06 0.42 6.57
CA VAL A 302 17.11 -0.49 7.06
C VAL A 302 18.49 0.15 6.91
N HIS A 303 18.76 0.78 5.76
CA HIS A 303 20.03 1.45 5.51
C HIS A 303 20.27 2.66 6.43
N GLU A 304 19.20 3.27 6.93
CA GLU A 304 19.27 4.39 7.87
C GLU A 304 19.57 3.95 9.31
N GLN A 305 19.49 2.65 9.63
CA GLN A 305 19.83 2.17 10.96
C GLN A 305 21.34 2.29 11.23
N PRO A 306 21.76 3.08 12.26
CA PRO A 306 23.20 3.32 12.50
C PRO A 306 24.01 2.03 12.70
N HIS A 307 23.43 1.07 13.41
CA HIS A 307 24.06 -0.21 13.72
C HIS A 307 24.24 -1.13 12.52
N LEU A 308 23.43 -0.96 11.45
CA LEU A 308 23.57 -1.74 10.22
C LEU A 308 24.59 -1.16 9.24
N ARG A 309 24.99 0.10 9.40
CA ARG A 309 25.94 0.74 8.49
C ARG A 309 27.29 0.04 8.45
N GLU A 310 27.77 -0.39 9.61
CA GLU A 310 29.04 -1.12 9.72
C GLU A 310 28.88 -2.53 9.14
N TYR A 311 27.85 -3.24 9.55
CA TYR A 311 27.51 -4.57 9.01
C TYR A 311 27.42 -4.56 7.47
N LEU A 312 26.72 -3.58 6.87
CA LEU A 312 26.57 -3.47 5.41
C LEU A 312 27.87 -3.10 4.69
N LYS A 313 28.79 -2.39 5.35
CA LYS A 313 30.14 -2.12 4.81
C LYS A 313 31.01 -3.37 4.79
N GLU A 314 30.94 -4.17 5.84
CA GLU A 314 31.69 -5.42 5.96
C GLU A 314 31.11 -6.53 5.10
N ASN A 315 29.80 -6.46 4.79
CA ASN A 315 29.05 -7.46 4.02
C ASN A 315 28.39 -6.84 2.77
N PRO A 316 29.15 -6.30 1.80
CA PRO A 316 28.57 -5.63 0.64
C PRO A 316 27.76 -6.58 -0.27
N GLU A 317 28.01 -7.88 -0.19
CA GLU A 317 27.25 -8.90 -0.94
C GLU A 317 25.80 -9.03 -0.43
N ALA A 318 25.53 -8.68 0.83
CA ALA A 318 24.19 -8.68 1.40
C ALA A 318 23.21 -7.75 0.64
N VAL A 319 23.75 -6.72 -0.02
CA VAL A 319 23.00 -5.73 -0.82
C VAL A 319 23.11 -5.98 -2.32
N ARG A 320 24.14 -6.72 -2.78
CA ARG A 320 24.34 -7.04 -4.20
C ARG A 320 23.25 -8.00 -4.70
N GLY A 321 22.67 -7.68 -5.83
CA GLY A 321 21.56 -8.45 -6.44
C GLY A 321 20.17 -7.93 -6.08
N HIS A 322 20.09 -6.91 -5.26
CA HIS A 322 18.84 -6.30 -4.83
C HIS A 322 18.74 -4.82 -5.21
N ARG A 323 19.44 -4.35 -6.22
CA ARG A 323 19.19 -3.00 -6.72
C ARG A 323 17.73 -2.91 -7.08
N THR A 324 16.99 -2.04 -6.38
CA THR A 324 15.75 -1.49 -6.89
C THR A 324 16.04 -1.14 -8.33
N GLY A 325 15.35 -1.82 -9.24
CA GLY A 325 15.60 -1.66 -10.65
C GLY A 325 15.70 -0.19 -10.99
N ASP A 326 16.61 0.14 -11.89
CA ASP A 326 16.69 1.46 -12.50
C ASP A 326 15.28 1.87 -12.91
N ALA A 327 14.66 2.72 -12.09
CA ALA A 327 13.37 3.29 -12.31
C ALA A 327 13.55 4.61 -13.06
#